data_8b32c064f331f19f6969c0fc7d936695
#
_entry.id   8b32c064f331f19f6969c0fc7d936695
#
_cell.length_a   1.000
_cell.length_b   1.000
_cell.length_c   1.000
_cell.angle_alpha   90.00
_cell.angle_beta   90.00
_cell.angle_gamma   90.00
#
_symmetry.space_group_name_H-M   'P 1'
#
loop_
_entity.id
_entity.type
_entity.pdbx_description
1 polymer ?
#
loop_
_entity_poly.entity_id
_entity_poly.type
_entity_poly.pdbx_seq_one_letter_code
_entity_poly.pdbx_strand_id
1 'polypeptide(L)'
;MRRFLRKIAPFVIFILILELAIPMAVDPYNVFHWQKIRDNGVEPNSNYIKMQYILHNPDKFDSFLFGSSRTGFVDTEKIPDGKWYNMSYSEGLPAEHLENLQEMIANGIIPKNVMIGVDNISAFVDPSLHQNQFYRIPYPRTDRLGFYGKYLSIKGVLLSLDVIRNHEVTDPDYVERYYRSGSTLRDPSLGGTFKDDVPYWDDYYTDYMADSLLDIRRIRELCEEYGINLIVFTNPLYYRTYQESKHFGYDQYLGWLAGAAGSFYNFSGENAVTMDKNYFYESSHYTEVVGDMIIDRIFNGVMDESLEAQGFGMYVTEDNLAEFNEALANH
;
A
#
# COMPACT_ATOMS: atom_id res chain seq x y z
N MET A 1 52.34 -5.62 16.43
CA MET A 1 51.06 -5.89 15.76
C MET A 1 50.08 -6.68 16.65
N ARG A 2 50.37 -7.89 17.14
CA ARG A 2 49.44 -8.69 17.99
C ARG A 2 49.03 -8.02 19.32
N ARG A 3 49.94 -7.28 20.01
CA ARG A 3 49.61 -6.52 21.22
C ARG A 3 48.69 -5.34 20.97
N PHE A 4 48.82 -4.67 19.83
CA PHE A 4 47.96 -3.57 19.40
C PHE A 4 46.54 -4.08 19.07
N LEU A 5 46.42 -5.13 18.27
CA LEU A 5 45.14 -5.76 17.94
C LEU A 5 44.39 -6.23 19.19
N ARG A 6 45.06 -6.81 20.18
CA ARG A 6 44.44 -7.23 21.46
C ARG A 6 43.87 -6.06 22.27
N LYS A 7 44.41 -4.86 22.13
CA LYS A 7 43.88 -3.65 22.80
C LYS A 7 42.74 -3.01 22.08
N ILE A 8 42.71 -3.06 20.74
CA ILE A 8 41.67 -2.46 19.92
C ILE A 8 40.47 -3.40 19.76
N ALA A 9 40.66 -4.70 19.70
CA ALA A 9 39.60 -5.67 19.50
C ALA A 9 38.40 -5.51 20.47
N PRO A 10 38.58 -5.32 21.79
CA PRO A 10 37.47 -5.11 22.70
C PRO A 10 36.67 -3.84 22.40
N PHE A 11 37.35 -2.78 21.97
CA PHE A 11 36.71 -1.52 21.61
C PHE A 11 35.90 -1.65 20.31
N VAL A 12 36.45 -2.34 19.30
CA VAL A 12 35.75 -2.62 18.04
C VAL A 12 34.53 -3.51 18.33
N ILE A 13 34.71 -4.57 19.13
CA ILE A 13 33.59 -5.45 19.51
C ILE A 13 32.51 -4.66 20.25
N PHE A 14 32.86 -3.76 21.14
CA PHE A 14 31.91 -2.93 21.86
C PHE A 14 31.12 -2.02 20.92
N ILE A 15 31.77 -1.40 19.91
CA ILE A 15 31.09 -0.59 18.90
C ILE A 15 30.13 -1.45 18.08
N LEU A 16 30.56 -2.62 17.63
CA LEU A 16 29.70 -3.54 16.87
C LEU A 16 28.49 -4.01 17.69
N ILE A 17 28.68 -4.25 19.00
CA ILE A 17 27.56 -4.57 19.90
C ILE A 17 26.57 -3.40 19.98
N LEU A 18 27.04 -2.17 20.10
CA LEU A 18 26.18 -1.00 20.13
C LEU A 18 25.45 -0.79 18.80
N GLU A 19 26.13 -1.02 17.68
CA GLU A 19 25.54 -0.93 16.33
C GLU A 19 24.36 -1.90 16.15
N LEU A 20 24.44 -3.08 16.73
CA LEU A 20 23.35 -4.05 16.69
C LEU A 20 22.27 -3.77 17.77
N ALA A 21 22.70 -3.43 18.99
CA ALA A 21 21.81 -3.33 20.13
C ALA A 21 20.88 -2.10 20.07
N ILE A 22 21.38 -0.96 19.59
CA ILE A 22 20.60 0.27 19.56
C ILE A 22 19.40 0.17 18.62
N PRO A 23 19.56 -0.23 17.33
CA PRO A 23 18.42 -0.38 16.43
C PRO A 23 17.44 -1.45 16.88
N MET A 24 17.92 -2.56 17.45
CA MET A 24 17.04 -3.61 17.97
C MET A 24 16.22 -3.16 19.17
N ALA A 25 16.80 -2.36 20.07
CA ALA A 25 16.12 -1.91 21.29
C ALA A 25 15.11 -0.78 21.02
N VAL A 26 15.47 0.17 20.15
CA VAL A 26 14.62 1.31 19.79
C VAL A 26 13.56 0.90 18.78
N ASP A 27 13.98 0.15 17.76
CA ASP A 27 13.15 -0.38 16.67
C ASP A 27 12.22 0.68 16.04
N PRO A 28 12.76 1.71 15.40
CA PRO A 28 11.96 2.82 14.87
C PRO A 28 10.82 2.38 13.97
N TYR A 29 11.01 1.32 13.20
CA TYR A 29 10.06 0.83 12.20
C TYR A 29 9.29 -0.42 12.63
N ASN A 30 9.36 -0.80 13.92
CA ASN A 30 8.67 -1.95 14.51
C ASN A 30 8.95 -3.29 13.82
N VAL A 31 10.15 -3.48 13.28
CA VAL A 31 10.55 -4.70 12.56
C VAL A 31 10.98 -5.82 13.52
N PHE A 32 11.68 -5.47 14.62
CA PHE A 32 12.12 -6.44 15.61
C PHE A 32 11.04 -6.74 16.66
N HIS A 33 10.16 -5.77 16.94
CA HIS A 33 9.07 -5.87 17.91
C HIS A 33 7.69 -5.89 17.25
N TRP A 34 7.56 -6.45 16.05
CA TRP A 34 6.32 -6.47 15.27
C TRP A 34 5.11 -7.04 16.03
N GLN A 35 5.33 -7.91 17.04
CA GLN A 35 4.25 -8.45 17.89
C GLN A 35 3.69 -7.42 18.89
N LYS A 36 4.45 -6.38 19.17
CA LYS A 36 4.11 -5.33 20.13
C LYS A 36 4.61 -3.98 19.61
N ILE A 37 4.01 -3.54 18.51
CA ILE A 37 4.37 -2.27 17.88
C ILE A 37 4.16 -1.09 18.83
N ARG A 38 4.98 -0.08 18.67
CA ARG A 38 4.96 1.16 19.44
C ARG A 38 4.98 2.36 18.51
N ASP A 39 4.24 3.41 18.86
CA ASP A 39 4.40 4.69 18.21
C ASP A 39 5.78 5.28 18.59
N ASN A 40 6.65 5.35 17.59
CA ASN A 40 7.97 5.94 17.69
C ASN A 40 8.06 7.31 17.00
N GLY A 41 6.91 7.91 16.64
CA GLY A 41 6.84 9.16 15.89
C GLY A 41 7.26 9.03 14.42
N VAL A 42 7.47 7.80 13.93
CA VAL A 42 7.78 7.51 12.52
C VAL A 42 6.83 6.43 11.99
N GLU A 43 6.59 6.45 10.69
CA GLU A 43 5.79 5.43 10.03
C GLU A 43 6.49 4.05 10.12
N PRO A 44 5.81 3.00 10.60
CA PRO A 44 6.40 1.67 10.70
C PRO A 44 6.55 1.02 9.33
N ASN A 45 7.33 -0.06 9.24
CA ASN A 45 7.27 -0.92 8.05
C ASN A 45 5.98 -1.75 8.07
N SER A 46 4.90 -1.14 7.58
CA SER A 46 3.55 -1.73 7.62
C SER A 46 3.44 -3.01 6.78
N ASN A 47 4.13 -3.09 5.64
CA ASN A 47 4.17 -4.31 4.83
C ASN A 47 4.71 -5.48 5.66
N TYR A 48 5.86 -5.30 6.29
CA TYR A 48 6.49 -6.33 7.11
C TYR A 48 5.61 -6.74 8.31
N ILE A 49 5.09 -5.76 9.05
CA ILE A 49 4.29 -6.00 10.26
C ILE A 49 3.01 -6.78 9.91
N LYS A 50 2.29 -6.35 8.88
CA LYS A 50 1.05 -6.98 8.44
C LYS A 50 1.29 -8.40 7.93
N MET A 51 2.33 -8.63 7.14
CA MET A 51 2.71 -9.97 6.71
C MET A 51 3.07 -10.87 7.89
N GLN A 52 3.87 -10.40 8.84
CA GLN A 52 4.17 -11.17 10.06
C GLN A 52 2.91 -11.52 10.83
N TYR A 53 1.97 -10.55 10.95
CA TYR A 53 0.72 -10.78 11.65
C TYR A 53 -0.12 -11.87 10.98
N ILE A 54 -0.28 -11.83 9.66
CA ILE A 54 -1.05 -12.82 8.91
C ILE A 54 -0.40 -14.21 9.00
N LEU A 55 0.91 -14.31 8.79
CA LEU A 55 1.63 -15.58 8.84
C LEU A 55 1.59 -16.25 10.22
N HIS A 56 1.42 -15.47 11.31
CA HIS A 56 1.26 -16.00 12.67
C HIS A 56 -0.21 -16.20 13.09
N ASN A 57 -1.17 -15.78 12.26
CA ASN A 57 -2.59 -15.94 12.51
C ASN A 57 -3.32 -16.45 11.24
N PRO A 58 -2.91 -17.62 10.68
CA PRO A 58 -3.33 -18.06 9.35
C PRO A 58 -4.84 -18.30 9.20
N ASP A 59 -5.53 -18.64 10.30
CA ASP A 59 -6.96 -18.96 10.28
C ASP A 59 -7.86 -17.76 10.64
N LYS A 60 -7.25 -16.58 10.90
CA LYS A 60 -7.99 -15.43 11.39
C LYS A 60 -8.77 -14.73 10.27
N PHE A 61 -8.19 -14.68 9.08
CA PHE A 61 -8.73 -14.02 7.90
C PHE A 61 -8.72 -14.97 6.71
N ASP A 62 -9.67 -14.81 5.81
CA ASP A 62 -9.78 -15.58 4.58
C ASP A 62 -9.79 -14.72 3.31
N SER A 63 -9.77 -13.40 3.48
CA SER A 63 -9.88 -12.45 2.39
C SER A 63 -8.97 -11.25 2.65
N PHE A 64 -8.30 -10.74 1.62
CA PHE A 64 -7.29 -9.71 1.77
C PHE A 64 -7.46 -8.58 0.75
N LEU A 65 -7.36 -7.34 1.26
CA LEU A 65 -7.41 -6.12 0.48
C LEU A 65 -6.00 -5.51 0.39
N PHE A 66 -5.42 -5.49 -0.81
CA PHE A 66 -4.12 -4.90 -1.10
C PHE A 66 -4.26 -3.54 -1.78
N GLY A 67 -3.23 -2.72 -1.67
CA GLY A 67 -3.14 -1.45 -2.36
C GLY A 67 -2.22 -0.45 -1.66
N SER A 68 -2.22 0.78 -2.14
CA SER A 68 -1.51 1.91 -1.55
C SER A 68 -2.21 2.41 -0.28
N SER A 69 -1.68 3.48 0.34
CA SER A 69 -2.31 4.14 1.49
C SER A 69 -3.76 4.60 1.23
N ARG A 70 -4.12 4.88 -0.04
CA ARG A 70 -5.49 5.24 -0.44
C ARG A 70 -6.47 4.12 -0.14
N THR A 71 -6.10 2.90 -0.46
CA THR A 71 -6.90 1.70 -0.19
C THR A 71 -7.15 1.47 1.30
N GLY A 72 -6.35 2.10 2.16
CA GLY A 72 -6.55 2.10 3.61
C GLY A 72 -7.88 2.68 4.07
N PHE A 73 -8.55 3.50 3.24
CA PHE A 73 -9.85 4.12 3.54
C PHE A 73 -11.07 3.26 3.15
N VAL A 74 -10.84 2.08 2.60
CA VAL A 74 -11.87 1.05 2.42
C VAL A 74 -11.98 0.25 3.71
N ASP A 75 -13.09 0.40 4.42
CA ASP A 75 -13.36 -0.28 5.68
C ASP A 75 -13.71 -1.76 5.45
N THR A 76 -12.74 -2.62 5.68
CA THR A 76 -12.90 -4.07 5.46
C THR A 76 -13.95 -4.72 6.37
N GLU A 77 -14.32 -4.12 7.49
CA GLU A 77 -15.38 -4.63 8.37
C GLU A 77 -16.77 -4.49 7.76
N LYS A 78 -16.92 -3.57 6.80
CA LYS A 78 -18.18 -3.36 6.06
C LYS A 78 -18.32 -4.27 4.84
N ILE A 79 -17.27 -4.97 4.43
CA ILE A 79 -17.32 -5.87 3.27
C ILE A 79 -18.09 -7.14 3.66
N PRO A 80 -19.19 -7.48 2.97
CA PRO A 80 -19.91 -8.71 3.20
C PRO A 80 -19.11 -9.94 2.77
N ASP A 81 -19.48 -11.11 3.25
CA ASP A 81 -18.97 -12.42 2.81
C ASP A 81 -17.44 -12.59 2.89
N GLY A 82 -16.94 -12.75 4.10
CA GLY A 82 -15.54 -13.08 4.35
C GLY A 82 -15.02 -12.48 5.64
N LYS A 83 -13.85 -12.94 6.03
CA LYS A 83 -13.07 -12.35 7.12
C LYS A 83 -11.94 -11.55 6.49
N TRP A 84 -12.22 -10.30 6.19
CA TRP A 84 -11.30 -9.44 5.47
C TRP A 84 -10.21 -8.85 6.35
N TYR A 85 -9.03 -8.66 5.78
CA TYR A 85 -7.94 -7.91 6.37
C TYR A 85 -7.36 -6.94 5.35
N ASN A 86 -7.15 -5.69 5.77
CA ASN A 86 -6.58 -4.66 4.91
C ASN A 86 -5.04 -4.72 4.95
N MET A 87 -4.44 -5.20 3.87
CA MET A 87 -3.00 -5.31 3.66
C MET A 87 -2.37 -4.06 3.06
N SER A 88 -3.14 -2.96 2.86
CA SER A 88 -2.61 -1.73 2.30
C SER A 88 -1.52 -1.10 3.16
N TYR A 89 -0.60 -0.40 2.54
CA TYR A 89 0.48 0.34 3.18
C TYR A 89 0.93 1.51 2.29
N SER A 90 1.78 2.39 2.84
CA SER A 90 2.30 3.55 2.12
C SER A 90 2.95 3.13 0.80
N GLU A 91 2.35 3.57 -0.31
CA GLU A 91 2.78 3.28 -1.68
C GLU A 91 2.84 1.79 -2.03
N GLY A 92 1.95 0.95 -1.51
CA GLY A 92 1.91 -0.47 -1.88
C GLY A 92 1.81 -0.69 -3.39
N LEU A 93 2.70 -1.55 -3.93
CA LEU A 93 2.88 -1.77 -5.37
C LEU A 93 2.46 -3.18 -5.80
N PRO A 94 1.97 -3.37 -7.05
CA PRO A 94 1.57 -4.69 -7.56
C PRO A 94 2.66 -5.76 -7.43
N ALA A 95 3.93 -5.44 -7.70
CA ALA A 95 5.06 -6.35 -7.52
C ALA A 95 5.15 -6.90 -6.08
N GLU A 96 5.01 -6.00 -5.10
CA GLU A 96 5.08 -6.35 -3.67
C GLU A 96 3.84 -7.12 -3.22
N HIS A 97 2.66 -6.80 -3.77
CA HIS A 97 1.42 -7.54 -3.51
C HIS A 97 1.51 -8.97 -4.04
N LEU A 98 2.09 -9.16 -5.23
CA LEU A 98 2.38 -10.47 -5.79
C LEU A 98 3.31 -11.28 -4.87
N GLU A 99 4.41 -10.69 -4.41
CA GLU A 99 5.34 -11.34 -3.49
C GLU A 99 4.68 -11.72 -2.16
N ASN A 100 3.85 -10.84 -1.59
CA ASN A 100 3.12 -11.10 -0.37
C ASN A 100 2.11 -12.25 -0.54
N LEU A 101 1.34 -12.25 -1.63
CA LEU A 101 0.38 -13.32 -1.94
C LEU A 101 1.09 -14.66 -2.13
N GLN A 102 2.20 -14.70 -2.87
CA GLN A 102 3.01 -15.89 -3.04
C GLN A 102 3.58 -16.41 -1.71
N GLU A 103 3.99 -15.51 -0.80
CA GLU A 103 4.48 -15.91 0.54
C GLU A 103 3.36 -16.48 1.40
N MET A 104 2.15 -15.89 1.35
CA MET A 104 0.97 -16.44 2.03
C MET A 104 0.67 -17.86 1.55
N ILE A 105 0.59 -18.07 0.23
CA ILE A 105 0.32 -19.38 -0.37
C ILE A 105 1.41 -20.39 -0.02
N ALA A 106 2.68 -20.01 -0.07
CA ALA A 106 3.80 -20.86 0.30
C ALA A 106 3.75 -21.32 1.77
N ASN A 107 3.10 -20.52 2.63
CA ASN A 107 2.86 -20.86 4.05
C ASN A 107 1.49 -21.52 4.29
N GLY A 108 0.77 -21.94 3.23
CA GLY A 108 -0.50 -22.66 3.32
C GLY A 108 -1.72 -21.77 3.54
N ILE A 109 -1.58 -20.43 3.42
CA ILE A 109 -2.67 -19.49 3.52
C ILE A 109 -3.18 -19.22 2.10
N ILE A 110 -4.25 -19.90 1.71
CA ILE A 110 -4.90 -19.72 0.41
C ILE A 110 -6.12 -18.82 0.63
N PRO A 111 -6.10 -17.55 0.17
CA PRO A 111 -7.25 -16.66 0.32
C PRO A 111 -8.49 -17.16 -0.42
N LYS A 112 -9.67 -16.88 0.12
CA LYS A 112 -10.94 -17.01 -0.60
C LYS A 112 -11.10 -15.88 -1.62
N ASN A 113 -10.79 -14.64 -1.18
CA ASN A 113 -10.86 -13.44 -1.99
C ASN A 113 -9.59 -12.62 -1.87
N VAL A 114 -9.18 -12.04 -2.98
CA VAL A 114 -8.16 -10.99 -3.07
C VAL A 114 -8.77 -9.80 -3.77
N MET A 115 -8.67 -8.61 -3.16
CA MET A 115 -9.08 -7.35 -3.73
C MET A 115 -7.87 -6.44 -3.83
N ILE A 116 -7.69 -5.75 -4.96
CA ILE A 116 -6.52 -4.90 -5.19
C ILE A 116 -6.96 -3.52 -5.66
N GLY A 117 -6.61 -2.50 -4.88
CA GLY A 117 -6.73 -1.11 -5.29
C GLY A 117 -5.47 -0.64 -6.00
N VAL A 118 -5.58 -0.28 -7.29
CA VAL A 118 -4.50 0.28 -8.09
C VAL A 118 -4.69 1.78 -8.30
N ASP A 119 -3.62 2.51 -8.53
CA ASP A 119 -3.64 3.95 -8.77
C ASP A 119 -2.39 4.41 -9.56
N ASN A 120 -2.15 5.71 -9.64
CA ASN A 120 -0.99 6.25 -10.33
C ASN A 120 0.35 5.79 -9.72
N ILE A 121 0.40 5.55 -8.40
CA ILE A 121 1.58 4.99 -7.74
C ILE A 121 1.84 3.59 -8.29
N SER A 122 0.81 2.76 -8.37
CA SER A 122 0.89 1.42 -8.96
C SER A 122 1.38 1.44 -10.41
N ALA A 123 1.02 2.48 -11.17
CA ALA A 123 1.37 2.59 -12.59
C ALA A 123 2.83 3.01 -12.83
N PHE A 124 3.38 3.88 -11.99
CA PHE A 124 4.61 4.60 -12.33
C PHE A 124 5.80 4.31 -11.42
N VAL A 125 5.58 3.86 -10.18
CA VAL A 125 6.67 3.74 -9.21
C VAL A 125 7.42 2.42 -9.38
N ASP A 126 8.73 2.52 -9.58
CA ASP A 126 9.63 1.36 -9.60
C ASP A 126 9.82 0.80 -8.18
N PRO A 127 9.50 -0.48 -7.92
CA PRO A 127 9.67 -1.12 -6.61
C PRO A 127 11.10 -1.04 -6.06
N SER A 128 12.11 -0.87 -6.91
CA SER A 128 13.50 -0.72 -6.46
C SER A 128 13.71 0.53 -5.59
N LEU A 129 12.87 1.55 -5.75
CA LEU A 129 12.91 2.77 -4.93
C LEU A 129 12.59 2.47 -3.46
N HIS A 130 11.76 1.46 -3.17
CA HIS A 130 11.39 1.07 -1.82
C HIS A 130 12.53 0.38 -1.06
N GLN A 131 13.49 -0.21 -1.76
CA GLN A 131 14.60 -0.96 -1.15
C GLN A 131 15.47 -0.13 -0.19
N ASN A 132 15.44 1.20 -0.29
CA ASN A 132 16.21 2.13 0.53
C ASN A 132 15.35 2.97 1.47
N GLN A 133 14.04 2.79 1.47
CA GLN A 133 13.08 3.48 2.32
C GLN A 133 12.64 2.55 3.47
N PHE A 134 13.20 2.71 4.66
CA PHE A 134 13.06 1.73 5.76
C PHE A 134 11.61 1.37 6.12
N TYR A 135 10.67 2.30 6.00
CA TYR A 135 9.25 2.04 6.25
C TYR A 135 8.52 1.37 5.07
N ARG A 136 9.20 1.20 3.91
CA ARG A 136 8.66 0.58 2.69
C ARG A 136 9.44 -0.63 2.20
N ILE A 137 10.56 -1.00 2.84
CA ILE A 137 11.33 -2.17 2.39
C ILE A 137 10.39 -3.38 2.31
N PRO A 138 10.29 -4.04 1.13
CA PRO A 138 9.39 -5.16 0.93
C PRO A 138 9.62 -6.31 1.90
N TYR A 139 8.61 -7.14 2.12
CA TYR A 139 8.71 -8.32 2.95
C TYR A 139 9.80 -9.28 2.44
N PRO A 140 10.71 -9.77 3.29
CA PRO A 140 11.88 -10.56 2.87
C PRO A 140 11.52 -12.03 2.65
N ARG A 141 11.11 -12.40 1.44
CA ARG A 141 10.80 -13.81 1.10
C ARG A 141 12.06 -14.69 1.10
N THR A 142 13.15 -14.20 0.54
CA THR A 142 14.37 -15.00 0.30
C THR A 142 15.58 -14.51 1.10
N ASP A 143 15.79 -13.20 1.22
CA ASP A 143 16.94 -12.59 1.88
C ASP A 143 16.58 -11.94 3.23
N ARG A 144 16.24 -12.77 4.22
CA ARG A 144 15.95 -12.28 5.59
C ARG A 144 17.16 -11.63 6.26
N LEU A 145 18.36 -12.16 6.01
CA LEU A 145 19.58 -11.60 6.61
C LEU A 145 19.90 -10.22 6.04
N GLY A 146 19.81 -10.05 4.72
CA GLY A 146 19.98 -8.75 4.08
C GLY A 146 18.93 -7.74 4.54
N PHE A 147 17.66 -8.16 4.67
CA PHE A 147 16.59 -7.33 5.19
C PHE A 147 16.92 -6.78 6.59
N TYR A 148 17.18 -7.66 7.57
CA TYR A 148 17.53 -7.20 8.92
C TYR A 148 18.85 -6.42 8.95
N GLY A 149 19.80 -6.78 8.10
CA GLY A 149 21.07 -6.06 7.96
C GLY A 149 20.90 -4.59 7.57
N LYS A 150 19.86 -4.24 6.78
CA LYS A 150 19.55 -2.84 6.48
C LYS A 150 19.22 -2.06 7.75
N TYR A 151 18.37 -2.60 8.63
CA TYR A 151 17.98 -1.96 9.89
C TYR A 151 19.11 -1.94 10.92
N LEU A 152 19.99 -2.94 10.93
CA LEU A 152 21.15 -3.05 11.81
C LEU A 152 22.40 -2.31 11.29
N SER A 153 22.24 -1.44 10.33
CA SER A 153 23.30 -0.62 9.73
C SER A 153 23.56 0.66 10.55
N ILE A 154 24.67 1.33 10.22
CA ILE A 154 24.98 2.67 10.78
C ILE A 154 23.80 3.65 10.57
N LYS A 155 23.13 3.57 9.40
CA LYS A 155 21.91 4.37 9.15
C LYS A 155 20.80 4.04 10.14
N GLY A 156 20.60 2.76 10.46
CA GLY A 156 19.66 2.32 11.49
C GLY A 156 19.99 2.86 12.89
N VAL A 157 21.28 2.90 13.25
CA VAL A 157 21.73 3.53 14.52
C VAL A 157 21.39 5.01 14.54
N LEU A 158 21.72 5.75 13.48
CA LEU A 158 21.46 7.19 13.41
C LEU A 158 19.97 7.51 13.51
N LEU A 159 19.13 6.76 12.80
CA LEU A 159 17.67 6.90 12.87
C LEU A 159 17.13 6.55 14.26
N SER A 160 17.69 5.51 14.91
CA SER A 160 17.31 5.17 16.29
C SER A 160 17.67 6.27 17.28
N LEU A 161 18.81 6.89 17.13
CA LEU A 161 19.23 8.03 17.97
C LEU A 161 18.36 9.25 17.71
N ASP A 162 17.94 9.48 16.48
CA ASP A 162 17.02 10.55 16.12
C ASP A 162 15.65 10.35 16.77
N VAL A 163 15.10 9.15 16.69
CA VAL A 163 13.86 8.77 17.37
C VAL A 163 13.96 8.99 18.89
N ILE A 164 15.04 8.53 19.54
CA ILE A 164 15.24 8.76 21.00
C ILE A 164 15.23 10.26 21.34
N ARG A 165 15.78 11.06 20.47
CA ARG A 165 15.93 12.51 20.71
C ARG A 165 14.67 13.31 20.42
N ASN A 166 13.95 12.97 19.37
CA ASN A 166 12.97 13.86 18.74
C ASN A 166 11.55 13.26 18.64
N HIS A 167 11.32 11.99 19.01
CA HIS A 167 10.02 11.40 18.80
C HIS A 167 8.95 12.01 19.70
N GLU A 168 7.78 12.21 19.14
CA GLU A 168 6.55 12.54 19.85
C GLU A 168 5.55 11.41 19.62
N VAL A 169 4.99 10.86 20.69
CA VAL A 169 3.88 9.91 20.60
C VAL A 169 2.60 10.71 20.41
N THR A 170 2.06 10.72 19.22
CA THR A 170 0.95 11.58 18.84
C THR A 170 -0.29 10.86 18.36
N ASP A 171 -0.18 9.56 18.07
CA ASP A 171 -1.26 8.76 17.49
C ASP A 171 -1.79 7.74 18.51
N PRO A 172 -2.94 8.01 19.18
CA PRO A 172 -3.53 7.08 20.13
C PRO A 172 -3.99 5.78 19.46
N ASP A 173 -4.30 5.83 18.16
CA ASP A 173 -4.82 4.71 17.39
C ASP A 173 -3.74 3.97 16.58
N TYR A 174 -2.45 4.26 16.87
CA TYR A 174 -1.32 3.74 16.13
C TYR A 174 -1.35 2.22 15.95
N VAL A 175 -1.59 1.47 17.05
CA VAL A 175 -1.64 0.00 17.01
C VAL A 175 -2.81 -0.49 16.16
N GLU A 176 -3.97 0.15 16.29
CA GLU A 176 -5.15 -0.20 15.50
C GLU A 176 -4.92 0.07 14.03
N ARG A 177 -4.44 1.27 13.70
CA ARG A 177 -4.17 1.71 12.33
C ARG A 177 -3.21 0.80 11.57
N TYR A 178 -2.06 0.44 12.17
CA TYR A 178 -0.99 -0.26 11.46
C TYR A 178 -0.98 -1.77 11.65
N TYR A 179 -1.73 -2.29 12.62
CA TYR A 179 -1.57 -3.68 13.00
C TYR A 179 -2.87 -4.48 13.02
N ARG A 180 -3.96 -3.96 13.57
CA ARG A 180 -5.17 -4.74 13.84
C ARG A 180 -6.25 -4.57 12.78
N SER A 181 -6.73 -3.36 12.58
CA SER A 181 -7.84 -3.11 11.65
C SER A 181 -7.39 -3.11 10.20
N GLY A 182 -6.16 -2.72 9.96
CA GLY A 182 -5.67 -2.50 8.61
C GLY A 182 -6.33 -1.33 7.89
N SER A 183 -7.44 -0.78 8.36
CA SER A 183 -8.00 0.46 7.87
C SER A 183 -7.26 1.63 8.52
N THR A 184 -6.82 2.57 7.71
CA THR A 184 -6.26 3.84 8.19
C THR A 184 -7.38 4.84 8.38
N LEU A 185 -8.34 4.55 9.25
CA LEU A 185 -9.35 5.52 9.61
C LEU A 185 -8.62 6.74 10.18
N ARG A 186 -8.55 7.82 9.42
CA ARG A 186 -8.07 9.09 9.94
C ARG A 186 -9.20 9.73 10.73
N ASP A 187 -8.86 10.24 11.89
CA ASP A 187 -9.74 11.14 12.61
C ASP A 187 -10.04 12.35 11.69
N PRO A 188 -11.30 12.59 11.31
CA PRO A 188 -11.66 13.75 10.49
C PRO A 188 -11.22 15.08 11.11
N SER A 189 -11.03 15.14 12.43
CA SER A 189 -10.52 16.33 13.13
C SER A 189 -9.04 16.61 12.85
N LEU A 190 -8.28 15.63 12.34
CA LEU A 190 -6.90 15.81 11.89
C LEU A 190 -6.81 16.39 10.47
N GLY A 191 -7.94 16.50 9.76
CA GLY A 191 -8.08 17.20 8.50
C GLY A 191 -7.97 18.71 8.75
N GLY A 192 -6.76 19.24 8.65
CA GLY A 192 -6.56 20.67 8.50
C GLY A 192 -7.30 21.19 7.26
N THR A 193 -7.19 22.48 6.96
CA THR A 193 -7.68 23.06 5.70
C THR A 193 -7.17 22.22 4.55
N PHE A 194 -8.09 21.75 3.68
CA PHE A 194 -7.74 20.99 2.48
C PHE A 194 -6.63 21.72 1.70
N LYS A 195 -5.50 21.05 1.53
CA LYS A 195 -4.38 21.58 0.76
C LYS A 195 -4.54 21.12 -0.67
N ASP A 196 -4.74 22.07 -1.55
CA ASP A 196 -4.91 21.87 -3.00
C ASP A 196 -3.53 21.76 -3.71
N ASP A 197 -2.49 21.46 -2.96
CA ASP A 197 -1.14 21.28 -3.48
C ASP A 197 -1.03 19.87 -4.05
N VAL A 198 -0.92 19.77 -5.37
CA VAL A 198 -0.54 18.50 -6.02
C VAL A 198 0.97 18.36 -5.87
N PRO A 199 1.47 17.30 -5.23
CA PRO A 199 2.89 17.05 -5.19
C PRO A 199 3.45 16.91 -6.61
N TYR A 200 4.57 17.57 -6.86
CA TYR A 200 5.29 17.41 -8.12
C TYR A 200 6.10 16.11 -8.08
N TRP A 201 5.81 15.19 -9.02
CA TRP A 201 6.31 13.82 -8.98
C TRP A 201 7.30 13.48 -10.10
N ASP A 202 7.79 14.44 -10.89
CA ASP A 202 8.63 14.19 -12.09
C ASP A 202 9.79 13.20 -11.83
N ASP A 203 10.50 13.38 -10.71
CA ASP A 203 11.62 12.49 -10.36
C ASP A 203 11.17 11.13 -9.81
N TYR A 204 9.86 10.98 -9.53
CA TYR A 204 9.29 9.81 -8.90
C TYR A 204 8.58 8.90 -9.90
N TYR A 205 7.96 9.49 -10.92
CA TYR A 205 7.31 8.74 -11.97
C TYR A 205 8.36 8.15 -12.92
N THR A 206 8.33 6.83 -13.05
CA THR A 206 9.22 6.08 -13.92
C THR A 206 8.40 5.43 -15.04
N ASP A 207 9.07 4.92 -16.08
CA ASP A 207 8.44 4.13 -17.14
C ASP A 207 8.21 2.68 -16.66
N TYR A 208 7.34 2.52 -15.64
CA TYR A 208 7.09 1.23 -14.99
C TYR A 208 5.74 0.60 -15.36
N MET A 209 4.90 1.26 -16.16
CA MET A 209 3.54 0.80 -16.47
C MET A 209 3.46 -0.63 -17.00
N ALA A 210 4.36 -1.01 -17.90
CA ALA A 210 4.35 -2.35 -18.51
C ALA A 210 4.65 -3.44 -17.48
N ASP A 211 5.61 -3.21 -16.59
CA ASP A 211 5.97 -4.16 -15.53
C ASP A 211 4.88 -4.26 -14.47
N SER A 212 4.28 -3.13 -14.09
CA SER A 212 3.12 -3.09 -13.20
C SER A 212 1.94 -3.91 -13.74
N LEU A 213 1.59 -3.73 -15.01
CA LEU A 213 0.53 -4.52 -15.66
C LEU A 213 0.89 -6.01 -15.74
N LEU A 214 2.17 -6.33 -15.96
CA LEU A 214 2.64 -7.71 -15.94
C LEU A 214 2.49 -8.33 -14.54
N ASP A 215 2.77 -7.60 -13.49
CA ASP A 215 2.61 -8.07 -12.10
C ASP A 215 1.13 -8.28 -11.75
N ILE A 216 0.23 -7.38 -12.19
CA ILE A 216 -1.22 -7.56 -12.04
C ILE A 216 -1.69 -8.82 -12.78
N ARG A 217 -1.19 -9.06 -14.00
CA ARG A 217 -1.49 -10.29 -14.74
C ARG A 217 -1.01 -11.54 -14.00
N ARG A 218 0.20 -11.52 -13.44
CA ARG A 218 0.74 -12.63 -12.64
C ARG A 218 -0.08 -12.87 -11.38
N ILE A 219 -0.59 -11.83 -10.74
CA ILE A 219 -1.52 -11.97 -9.61
C ILE A 219 -2.80 -12.66 -10.07
N ARG A 220 -3.37 -12.25 -11.22
CA ARG A 220 -4.56 -12.90 -11.79
C ARG A 220 -4.30 -14.39 -12.06
N GLU A 221 -3.22 -14.70 -12.76
CA GLU A 221 -2.84 -16.09 -13.08
C GLU A 221 -2.65 -16.92 -11.80
N LEU A 222 -2.03 -16.35 -10.77
CA LEU A 222 -1.86 -16.99 -9.47
C LEU A 222 -3.22 -17.21 -8.78
N CYS A 223 -4.13 -16.25 -8.84
CA CYS A 223 -5.48 -16.39 -8.29
C CYS A 223 -6.28 -17.46 -9.02
N GLU A 224 -6.19 -17.51 -10.35
CA GLU A 224 -6.82 -18.56 -11.17
C GLU A 224 -6.28 -19.95 -10.82
N GLU A 225 -4.96 -20.10 -10.67
CA GLU A 225 -4.31 -21.38 -10.31
C GLU A 225 -4.82 -21.93 -8.97
N TYR A 226 -5.01 -21.06 -7.97
CA TYR A 226 -5.44 -21.47 -6.63
C TYR A 226 -6.95 -21.34 -6.37
N GLY A 227 -7.73 -20.96 -7.38
CA GLY A 227 -9.18 -20.78 -7.24
C GLY A 227 -9.58 -19.62 -6.33
N ILE A 228 -8.74 -18.56 -6.28
CA ILE A 228 -8.96 -17.34 -5.50
C ILE A 228 -9.81 -16.36 -6.31
N ASN A 229 -10.86 -15.81 -5.72
CA ASN A 229 -11.65 -14.76 -6.35
C ASN A 229 -10.87 -13.44 -6.33
N LEU A 230 -10.49 -12.94 -7.51
CA LEU A 230 -9.77 -11.66 -7.67
C LEU A 230 -10.73 -10.54 -8.03
N ILE A 231 -10.64 -9.43 -7.33
CA ILE A 231 -11.33 -8.17 -7.60
C ILE A 231 -10.28 -7.07 -7.75
N VAL A 232 -10.27 -6.39 -8.89
CA VAL A 232 -9.39 -5.23 -9.11
C VAL A 232 -10.25 -3.96 -9.20
N PHE A 233 -9.79 -2.88 -8.58
CA PHE A 233 -10.42 -1.58 -8.71
C PHE A 233 -9.38 -0.47 -8.76
N THR A 234 -9.73 0.69 -9.32
CA THR A 234 -8.87 1.87 -9.29
C THR A 234 -9.22 2.75 -8.11
N ASN A 235 -8.22 3.18 -7.34
CA ASN A 235 -8.45 4.17 -6.29
C ASN A 235 -8.89 5.50 -6.91
N PRO A 236 -9.91 6.18 -6.37
CA PRO A 236 -10.25 7.54 -6.75
C PRO A 236 -9.08 8.48 -6.53
N LEU A 237 -8.67 9.19 -7.58
CA LEU A 237 -7.68 10.25 -7.48
C LEU A 237 -8.39 11.60 -7.47
N TYR A 238 -7.97 12.52 -6.60
CA TYR A 238 -8.41 13.90 -6.72
C TYR A 238 -8.11 14.43 -8.12
N TYR A 239 -9.02 15.16 -8.73
CA TYR A 239 -8.95 15.49 -10.17
C TYR A 239 -7.61 16.08 -10.60
N ARG A 240 -6.97 16.94 -9.78
CA ARG A 240 -5.65 17.50 -10.10
C ARG A 240 -4.55 16.44 -10.10
N THR A 241 -4.58 15.51 -9.16
CA THR A 241 -3.65 14.37 -9.13
C THR A 241 -3.88 13.47 -10.35
N TYR A 242 -5.13 13.30 -10.75
CA TYR A 242 -5.45 12.56 -11.96
C TYR A 242 -4.93 13.28 -13.22
N GLN A 243 -5.16 14.59 -13.37
CA GLN A 243 -4.66 15.38 -14.50
C GLN A 243 -3.13 15.35 -14.61
N GLU A 244 -2.42 15.45 -13.46
CA GLU A 244 -0.98 15.31 -13.42
C GLU A 244 -0.55 13.91 -13.89
N SER A 245 -1.18 12.86 -13.36
CA SER A 245 -0.91 11.48 -13.75
C SER A 245 -1.21 11.18 -15.22
N LYS A 246 -2.23 11.82 -15.78
CA LYS A 246 -2.59 11.75 -17.20
C LYS A 246 -1.46 12.26 -18.09
N HIS A 247 -0.71 13.27 -17.65
CA HIS A 247 0.48 13.77 -18.35
C HIS A 247 1.54 12.68 -18.56
N PHE A 248 1.64 11.73 -17.64
CA PHE A 248 2.56 10.59 -17.70
C PHE A 248 1.95 9.33 -18.32
N GLY A 249 0.72 9.40 -18.85
CA GLY A 249 0.07 8.31 -19.56
C GLY A 249 -0.84 7.42 -18.69
N TYR A 250 -1.37 7.93 -17.57
CA TYR A 250 -2.24 7.14 -16.69
C TYR A 250 -3.51 6.65 -17.41
N ASP A 251 -4.08 7.42 -18.35
CA ASP A 251 -5.22 6.96 -19.16
C ASP A 251 -4.88 5.72 -20.00
N GLN A 252 -3.65 5.66 -20.52
CA GLN A 252 -3.19 4.48 -21.25
C GLN A 252 -3.07 3.27 -20.34
N TYR A 253 -2.54 3.47 -19.12
CA TYR A 253 -2.48 2.43 -18.09
C TYR A 253 -3.87 1.89 -17.78
N LEU A 254 -4.86 2.75 -17.55
CA LEU A 254 -6.26 2.36 -17.34
C LEU A 254 -6.83 1.58 -18.53
N GLY A 255 -6.53 2.04 -19.75
CA GLY A 255 -6.94 1.34 -20.98
C GLY A 255 -6.36 -0.06 -21.13
N TRP A 256 -5.18 -0.34 -20.58
CA TRP A 256 -4.53 -1.65 -20.64
C TRP A 256 -4.87 -2.53 -19.43
N LEU A 257 -5.40 -1.96 -18.36
CA LEU A 257 -5.67 -2.65 -17.12
C LEU A 257 -6.66 -3.81 -17.27
N ALA A 258 -7.69 -3.66 -18.13
CA ALA A 258 -8.65 -4.73 -18.40
C ALA A 258 -7.98 -5.97 -18.97
N GLY A 259 -7.03 -5.82 -19.90
CA GLY A 259 -6.26 -6.93 -20.47
C GLY A 259 -5.33 -7.61 -19.45
N ALA A 260 -4.83 -6.87 -18.47
CA ALA A 260 -4.00 -7.43 -17.41
C ALA A 260 -4.83 -8.11 -16.30
N ALA A 261 -5.84 -7.42 -15.79
CA ALA A 261 -6.68 -7.87 -14.67
C ALA A 261 -7.82 -8.83 -15.10
N GLY A 262 -8.18 -8.85 -16.39
CA GLY A 262 -9.39 -9.49 -16.92
C GLY A 262 -10.62 -8.58 -16.83
N SER A 263 -10.80 -7.92 -15.70
CA SER A 263 -11.81 -6.89 -15.46
C SER A 263 -11.43 -6.04 -14.26
N PHE A 264 -12.01 -4.84 -14.15
CA PHE A 264 -11.84 -3.99 -12.97
C PHE A 264 -13.01 -3.04 -12.78
N TYR A 265 -13.17 -2.52 -11.57
CA TYR A 265 -14.07 -1.41 -11.29
C TYR A 265 -13.29 -0.10 -11.34
N ASN A 266 -13.72 0.85 -12.17
CA ASN A 266 -13.08 2.16 -12.25
C ASN A 266 -13.74 3.16 -11.31
N PHE A 267 -12.94 3.81 -10.46
CA PHE A 267 -13.36 4.94 -9.63
C PHE A 267 -12.49 6.18 -9.87
N SER A 268 -11.54 6.10 -10.79
CA SER A 268 -10.65 7.20 -11.18
C SER A 268 -11.25 8.02 -12.36
N GLY A 269 -10.63 9.15 -12.68
CA GLY A 269 -11.08 10.04 -13.74
C GLY A 269 -11.59 11.37 -13.20
N GLU A 270 -12.04 12.26 -14.11
CA GLU A 270 -12.66 13.53 -13.77
C GLU A 270 -14.18 13.31 -13.71
N ASN A 271 -14.76 13.24 -12.53
CA ASN A 271 -16.17 12.98 -12.28
C ASN A 271 -16.66 13.76 -11.05
N ALA A 272 -17.96 13.75 -10.78
CA ALA A 272 -18.54 14.54 -9.70
C ALA A 272 -17.96 14.21 -8.29
N VAL A 273 -17.45 12.99 -8.09
CA VAL A 273 -16.81 12.61 -6.81
C VAL A 273 -15.37 13.11 -6.76
N THR A 274 -14.56 12.83 -7.78
CA THR A 274 -13.14 13.17 -7.81
C THR A 274 -12.86 14.67 -7.92
N MET A 275 -13.83 15.46 -8.43
CA MET A 275 -13.76 16.92 -8.53
C MET A 275 -14.25 17.64 -7.27
N ASP A 276 -14.95 16.99 -6.36
CA ASP A 276 -15.41 17.59 -5.11
C ASP A 276 -14.45 17.33 -3.96
N LYS A 277 -13.78 18.41 -3.52
CA LYS A 277 -12.84 18.37 -2.39
C LYS A 277 -13.43 17.84 -1.07
N ASN A 278 -14.76 17.85 -0.92
CA ASN A 278 -15.41 17.34 0.29
C ASN A 278 -15.29 15.82 0.42
N TYR A 279 -14.98 15.11 -0.67
CA TYR A 279 -14.70 13.69 -0.67
C TYR A 279 -13.23 13.35 -0.41
N PHE A 280 -12.38 14.35 -0.15
CA PHE A 280 -10.94 14.16 0.06
C PHE A 280 -10.44 14.85 1.32
N TYR A 281 -9.50 14.23 2.01
CA TYR A 281 -8.76 14.85 3.12
C TYR A 281 -7.71 15.85 2.60
N GLU A 282 -7.09 15.51 1.51
CA GLU A 282 -6.11 16.31 0.75
C GLU A 282 -5.97 15.72 -0.66
N SER A 283 -5.10 16.24 -1.49
CA SER A 283 -4.98 15.85 -2.91
C SER A 283 -4.61 14.37 -3.16
N SER A 284 -4.24 13.63 -2.14
CA SER A 284 -3.84 12.22 -2.26
C SER A 284 -4.87 11.22 -1.73
N HIS A 285 -5.61 11.55 -0.67
CA HIS A 285 -6.45 10.58 0.03
C HIS A 285 -7.91 10.98 0.06
N TYR A 286 -8.78 10.08 -0.37
CA TYR A 286 -10.23 10.21 -0.26
C TYR A 286 -10.72 9.86 1.15
N THR A 287 -11.95 10.27 1.47
CA THR A 287 -12.60 10.01 2.76
C THR A 287 -13.23 8.62 2.81
N GLU A 288 -13.57 8.14 4.02
CA GLU A 288 -14.29 6.87 4.22
C GLU A 288 -15.62 6.82 3.48
N VAL A 289 -16.26 7.96 3.23
CA VAL A 289 -17.51 8.03 2.44
C VAL A 289 -17.29 7.48 1.04
N VAL A 290 -16.15 7.79 0.43
CA VAL A 290 -15.79 7.25 -0.89
C VAL A 290 -15.42 5.78 -0.80
N GLY A 291 -14.77 5.36 0.30
CA GLY A 291 -14.54 3.96 0.61
C GLY A 291 -15.83 3.16 0.69
N ASP A 292 -16.87 3.72 1.32
CA ASP A 292 -18.20 3.12 1.39
C ASP A 292 -18.85 3.02 -0.01
N MET A 293 -18.71 4.04 -0.87
CA MET A 293 -19.20 3.98 -2.26
C MET A 293 -18.53 2.85 -3.05
N ILE A 294 -17.23 2.61 -2.83
CA ILE A 294 -16.50 1.51 -3.46
C ILE A 294 -17.08 0.15 -3.02
N ILE A 295 -17.30 -0.04 -1.71
CA ILE A 295 -17.90 -1.27 -1.16
C ILE A 295 -19.32 -1.47 -1.71
N ASP A 296 -20.14 -0.44 -1.67
CA ASP A 296 -21.53 -0.49 -2.14
C ASP A 296 -21.61 -0.88 -3.62
N ARG A 297 -20.73 -0.32 -4.45
CA ARG A 297 -20.70 -0.67 -5.87
C ARG A 297 -20.26 -2.13 -6.10
N ILE A 298 -19.17 -2.52 -5.47
CA ILE A 298 -18.54 -3.83 -5.74
C ILE A 298 -19.35 -4.98 -5.15
N PHE A 299 -19.86 -4.83 -3.94
CA PHE A 299 -20.46 -5.93 -3.19
C PHE A 299 -21.99 -5.86 -3.09
N ASN A 300 -22.56 -4.67 -3.09
CA ASN A 300 -24.00 -4.47 -2.94
C ASN A 300 -24.71 -4.12 -4.27
N GLY A 301 -23.93 -3.91 -5.36
CA GLY A 301 -24.46 -3.54 -6.66
C GLY A 301 -25.12 -2.15 -6.72
N VAL A 302 -24.93 -1.34 -5.68
CA VAL A 302 -25.48 0.02 -5.60
C VAL A 302 -24.63 0.94 -6.46
N MET A 303 -25.29 1.68 -7.36
CA MET A 303 -24.63 2.66 -8.24
C MET A 303 -25.59 3.78 -8.59
N ASP A 304 -25.06 4.99 -8.62
CA ASP A 304 -25.71 6.13 -9.23
C ASP A 304 -25.40 6.13 -10.74
N GLU A 305 -26.44 6.01 -11.57
CA GLU A 305 -26.29 5.96 -13.04
C GLU A 305 -25.59 7.20 -13.61
N SER A 306 -25.74 8.36 -12.96
CA SER A 306 -25.08 9.59 -13.39
C SER A 306 -23.59 9.59 -13.10
N LEU A 307 -23.15 8.92 -12.04
CA LEU A 307 -21.73 8.72 -11.72
C LEU A 307 -21.10 7.65 -12.62
N GLU A 308 -21.83 6.56 -12.87
CA GLU A 308 -21.36 5.49 -13.78
C GLU A 308 -21.17 6.02 -15.21
N ALA A 309 -22.06 6.87 -15.69
CA ALA A 309 -21.93 7.55 -17.00
C ALA A 309 -20.70 8.46 -17.08
N GLN A 310 -20.16 8.91 -15.95
CA GLN A 310 -18.90 9.65 -15.83
C GLN A 310 -17.70 8.73 -15.57
N GLY A 311 -17.86 7.42 -15.68
CA GLY A 311 -16.83 6.43 -15.46
C GLY A 311 -16.58 6.02 -13.99
N PHE A 312 -17.24 6.68 -13.01
CA PHE A 312 -17.08 6.34 -11.59
C PHE A 312 -17.91 5.11 -11.22
N GLY A 313 -17.27 4.07 -10.72
CA GLY A 313 -17.89 2.78 -10.41
C GLY A 313 -18.22 1.92 -11.63
N MET A 314 -17.76 2.30 -12.82
CA MET A 314 -17.95 1.54 -14.03
C MET A 314 -17.21 0.19 -13.95
N TYR A 315 -17.91 -0.90 -14.26
CA TYR A 315 -17.28 -2.20 -14.41
C TYR A 315 -16.72 -2.34 -15.83
N VAL A 316 -15.40 -2.45 -15.93
CA VAL A 316 -14.65 -2.42 -17.18
C VAL A 316 -14.12 -3.80 -17.54
N THR A 317 -14.35 -4.22 -18.78
CA THR A 317 -13.84 -5.42 -19.41
C THR A 317 -13.25 -5.05 -20.77
N GLU A 318 -12.62 -5.99 -21.45
CA GLU A 318 -12.18 -5.76 -22.83
C GLU A 318 -13.35 -5.44 -23.77
N ASP A 319 -14.54 -5.97 -23.50
CA ASP A 319 -15.72 -5.83 -24.38
C ASP A 319 -16.30 -4.40 -24.37
N ASN A 320 -16.22 -3.69 -23.24
CA ASN A 320 -16.74 -2.32 -23.11
C ASN A 320 -15.65 -1.24 -22.99
N LEU A 321 -14.42 -1.58 -23.35
CA LEU A 321 -13.29 -0.67 -23.24
C LEU A 321 -13.45 0.63 -24.07
N ALA A 322 -14.13 0.55 -25.20
CA ALA A 322 -14.43 1.71 -26.05
C ALA A 322 -15.35 2.71 -25.33
N GLU A 323 -16.40 2.23 -24.68
CA GLU A 323 -17.32 3.02 -23.87
C GLU A 323 -16.61 3.66 -22.66
N PHE A 324 -15.76 2.87 -21.99
CA PHE A 324 -14.94 3.36 -20.89
C PHE A 324 -14.01 4.51 -21.31
N ASN A 325 -13.29 4.34 -22.43
CA ASN A 325 -12.40 5.37 -22.95
C ASN A 325 -13.17 6.65 -23.37
N GLU A 326 -14.40 6.51 -23.89
CA GLU A 326 -15.27 7.64 -24.19
C GLU A 326 -15.70 8.35 -22.90
N ALA A 327 -16.06 7.62 -21.85
CA ALA A 327 -16.41 8.22 -20.56
C ALA A 327 -15.24 9.02 -19.95
N LEU A 328 -14.01 8.50 -20.03
CA LEU A 328 -12.82 9.23 -19.56
C LEU A 328 -12.47 10.47 -20.41
N ALA A 329 -12.80 10.46 -21.70
CA ALA A 329 -12.46 11.55 -22.62
C ALA A 329 -13.45 12.72 -22.57
N ASN A 330 -14.70 12.49 -22.16
CA ASN A 330 -15.79 13.47 -22.18
C ASN A 330 -15.87 14.30 -20.88
N HIS A 331 -15.07 14.00 -19.90
CA HIS A 331 -15.01 14.67 -18.62
C HIS A 331 -13.56 15.01 -18.26
#